data_2071b78ff8904510b7c1bf66fd6529d5
#
_entry.id   2071b78ff8904510b7c1bf66fd6529d5
#
_cell.length_a   1.000
_cell.length_b   1.000
_cell.length_c   1.000
_cell.angle_alpha   90.00
_cell.angle_beta   90.00
_cell.angle_gamma   90.00
#
_symmetry.space_group_name_H-M   'P 1'
#
loop_
_entity.id
_entity.type
_entity.pdbx_description
1 polymer ?
#
loop_
_entity_poly.entity_id
_entity_poly.type
_entity_poly.pdbx_seq_one_letter_code
_entity_poly.pdbx_strand_id
1 'polypeptide(L)'
;MGFSDAELARMCVCDFTNTGEEEHERHLNGEAGETVLNLAKIQNYLVLADGPAGLRIVKKYGIDENGIYRLSDNLMAMRMVDYLSEEEWKKVDTLENNLDRKGTVYYQYATAIPTATALGQCFNEELLETIGNVVGNEMDIFKVNLWLAPGLNIHRNILNGRNFEYYSEDPLISGKMAAAITRGVQRHKNRATTIKHYACNGQEMNRFGSNSILSERALREIYLKGFKIAIRESNPIALMTSYNLINGVHSSERRDLIIDVLRIEWGFNGLVMSDWFTSNEVKIGLSNHPCQNAVPNILGGNNLQMGGGKNDYDLIMKSIQEGKMTTLNLLECASKVYDTIELLNQ
;
A
#
# COMPACT_ATOMS: atom_id res chain seq x y z
N MET A 1 -20.87 -13.66 -10.97
CA MET A 1 -20.81 -14.68 -9.90
C MET A 1 -21.47 -14.09 -8.66
N GLY A 2 -22.34 -14.85 -7.97
CA GLY A 2 -22.93 -14.38 -6.72
C GLY A 2 -21.96 -14.59 -5.57
N PHE A 3 -21.36 -13.52 -5.07
CA PHE A 3 -20.58 -13.53 -3.84
C PHE A 3 -21.49 -13.18 -2.66
N SER A 4 -21.26 -13.82 -1.52
CA SER A 4 -21.88 -13.44 -0.23
C SER A 4 -21.23 -12.19 0.34
N ASP A 5 -21.91 -11.52 1.29
CA ASP A 5 -21.34 -10.37 2.01
C ASP A 5 -20.01 -10.73 2.69
N ALA A 6 -19.89 -11.95 3.20
CA ALA A 6 -18.65 -12.43 3.81
C ALA A 6 -17.49 -12.54 2.81
N GLU A 7 -17.75 -13.05 1.60
CA GLU A 7 -16.75 -13.14 0.54
C GLU A 7 -16.36 -11.74 0.02
N LEU A 8 -17.35 -10.85 -0.14
CA LEU A 8 -17.09 -9.45 -0.53
C LEU A 8 -16.28 -8.71 0.54
N ALA A 9 -16.63 -8.87 1.81
CA ALA A 9 -15.88 -8.26 2.92
C ALA A 9 -14.42 -8.75 2.95
N ARG A 10 -14.23 -10.04 2.71
CA ARG A 10 -12.89 -10.63 2.64
C ARG A 10 -12.05 -10.03 1.51
N MET A 11 -12.64 -9.77 0.34
CA MET A 11 -11.94 -9.12 -0.77
C MET A 11 -11.47 -7.70 -0.45
N CYS A 12 -12.16 -6.98 0.42
CA CYS A 12 -11.82 -5.60 0.79
C CYS A 12 -10.71 -5.49 1.85
N VAL A 13 -10.23 -6.62 2.38
CA VAL A 13 -9.20 -6.67 3.44
C VAL A 13 -7.97 -7.40 2.91
N CYS A 14 -6.82 -6.74 2.95
CA CYS A 14 -5.56 -7.36 2.58
C CYS A 14 -5.15 -8.40 3.61
N ASP A 15 -4.80 -9.58 3.16
CA ASP A 15 -4.35 -10.67 4.01
C ASP A 15 -2.88 -10.44 4.42
N PHE A 16 -2.69 -9.58 5.40
CA PHE A 16 -1.41 -9.46 6.08
C PHE A 16 -1.32 -10.58 7.12
N THR A 17 -0.46 -11.51 6.87
CA THR A 17 -0.40 -12.84 7.47
C THR A 17 0.11 -12.88 8.91
N ASN A 18 -0.49 -12.21 9.83
CA ASN A 18 -0.20 -12.38 11.28
C ASN A 18 -1.42 -12.74 12.11
N THR A 19 -2.47 -13.26 11.51
CA THR A 19 -3.69 -13.62 12.25
C THR A 19 -3.71 -15.04 12.81
N GLY A 20 -2.63 -15.81 12.66
CA GLY A 20 -2.39 -17.04 13.41
C GLY A 20 -3.37 -18.21 13.19
N GLU A 21 -4.31 -18.12 12.26
CA GLU A 21 -5.36 -19.13 12.14
C GLU A 21 -5.28 -20.05 10.90
N GLU A 22 -4.44 -19.75 9.91
CA GLU A 22 -4.14 -20.71 8.84
C GLU A 22 -2.73 -20.44 8.30
N GLU A 23 -1.90 -21.48 8.23
CA GLU A 23 -0.62 -21.46 7.53
C GLU A 23 -0.89 -21.36 6.01
N HIS A 24 -0.85 -20.14 5.49
CA HIS A 24 -0.81 -19.96 4.05
C HIS A 24 0.63 -20.11 3.57
N GLU A 25 0.84 -20.89 2.53
CA GLU A 25 2.10 -20.91 1.81
C GLU A 25 2.36 -19.51 1.25
N ARG A 26 3.23 -18.75 1.91
CA ARG A 26 3.68 -17.46 1.42
C ARG A 26 4.57 -17.67 0.21
N HIS A 27 4.18 -17.09 -0.90
CA HIS A 27 4.92 -17.23 -2.14
C HIS A 27 6.17 -16.36 -2.19
N LEU A 28 6.21 -15.30 -1.36
CA LEU A 28 7.34 -14.38 -1.30
C LEU A 28 7.66 -13.96 0.14
N ASN A 29 8.84 -14.30 0.61
CA ASN A 29 9.31 -13.82 1.91
C ASN A 29 9.61 -12.32 1.86
N GLY A 30 8.85 -11.51 2.62
CA GLY A 30 9.05 -10.08 2.77
C GLY A 30 8.15 -9.19 1.93
N GLU A 31 7.17 -9.76 1.26
CA GLU A 31 6.11 -8.97 0.65
C GLU A 31 5.38 -8.10 1.68
N ALA A 32 4.79 -7.02 1.19
CA ALA A 32 4.03 -6.11 2.02
C ALA A 32 2.59 -6.60 2.28
N GLY A 33 2.14 -7.64 1.58
CA GLY A 33 0.86 -8.30 1.73
C GLY A 33 0.37 -8.91 0.42
N GLU A 34 -0.70 -9.67 0.53
CA GLU A 34 -1.40 -10.30 -0.59
C GLU A 34 -2.89 -9.98 -0.53
N THR A 35 -3.53 -9.91 -1.70
CA THR A 35 -4.98 -9.86 -1.74
C THR A 35 -5.52 -11.26 -1.54
N VAL A 36 -6.69 -11.32 -0.98
CA VAL A 36 -7.56 -12.49 -0.82
C VAL A 36 -6.93 -13.84 -1.17
N LEU A 37 -6.47 -14.54 -0.17
CA LEU A 37 -6.17 -15.96 -0.24
C LEU A 37 -7.43 -16.76 0.16
N ASN A 38 -7.65 -17.92 -0.48
CA ASN A 38 -8.69 -18.90 -0.09
C ASN A 38 -10.17 -18.50 -0.27
N LEU A 39 -10.51 -17.71 -1.27
CA LEU A 39 -11.89 -17.74 -1.75
C LEU A 39 -12.04 -18.81 -2.83
N ALA A 40 -12.87 -19.82 -2.60
CA ALA A 40 -13.08 -20.95 -3.53
C ALA A 40 -13.46 -20.52 -4.98
N LYS A 41 -13.92 -19.28 -5.13
CA LYS A 41 -14.32 -18.69 -6.42
C LYS A 41 -13.22 -17.84 -7.07
N ILE A 42 -12.13 -17.52 -6.36
CA ILE A 42 -11.02 -16.69 -6.85
C ILE A 42 -9.74 -17.51 -6.70
N GLN A 43 -9.16 -17.90 -7.82
CA GLN A 43 -7.94 -18.73 -7.84
C GLN A 43 -6.66 -17.88 -7.85
N ASN A 44 -6.77 -16.61 -8.23
CA ASN A 44 -5.66 -15.69 -8.36
C ASN A 44 -5.67 -14.67 -7.22
N TYR A 45 -4.49 -14.13 -6.92
CA TYR A 45 -4.28 -13.08 -5.93
C TYR A 45 -3.18 -12.13 -6.42
N LEU A 46 -2.99 -11.02 -5.72
CA LEU A 46 -1.92 -10.06 -5.99
C LEU A 46 -0.90 -10.07 -4.86
N VAL A 47 0.36 -10.13 -5.23
CA VAL A 47 1.50 -9.96 -4.33
C VAL A 47 1.95 -8.51 -4.39
N LEU A 48 2.06 -7.86 -3.24
CA LEU A 48 2.43 -6.47 -3.10
C LEU A 48 3.82 -6.36 -2.44
N ALA A 49 4.71 -5.56 -2.99
CA ALA A 49 6.01 -5.27 -2.38
C ALA A 49 6.23 -3.77 -2.23
N ASP A 50 6.67 -3.34 -1.05
CA ASP A 50 7.03 -1.95 -0.79
C ASP A 50 8.44 -1.64 -1.31
N GLY A 51 8.92 -0.43 -1.13
CA GLY A 51 10.29 0.01 -1.37
C GLY A 51 10.45 1.00 -2.51
N PRO A 52 10.20 2.33 -2.27
CA PRO A 52 10.39 3.37 -3.28
C PRO A 52 11.83 3.51 -3.80
N ALA A 53 12.81 2.98 -3.08
CA ALA A 53 14.21 2.93 -3.52
C ALA A 53 14.66 1.52 -4.00
N GLY A 54 13.74 0.74 -4.54
CA GLY A 54 13.91 -0.65 -4.98
C GLY A 54 13.01 -1.61 -4.20
N LEU A 55 12.72 -2.79 -4.74
CA LEU A 55 11.85 -3.77 -4.10
C LEU A 55 12.37 -4.16 -2.72
N ARG A 56 11.54 -3.99 -1.70
CA ARG A 56 11.87 -4.37 -0.33
C ARG A 56 11.38 -5.78 -0.05
N ILE A 57 12.28 -6.73 -0.23
CA ILE A 57 12.07 -8.16 0.02
C ILE A 57 12.98 -8.64 1.16
N VAL A 58 12.65 -9.76 1.78
CA VAL A 58 13.53 -10.38 2.78
C VAL A 58 14.78 -10.94 2.09
N LYS A 59 15.95 -10.51 2.56
CA LYS A 59 17.23 -10.92 1.96
C LYS A 59 17.57 -12.39 2.14
N LYS A 60 17.04 -13.01 3.21
CA LYS A 60 17.48 -14.33 3.65
C LYS A 60 16.28 -15.13 4.17
N TYR A 61 16.12 -16.33 3.66
CA TYR A 61 15.09 -17.26 4.09
C TYR A 61 15.62 -18.69 4.12
N GLY A 62 14.98 -19.57 4.85
CA GLY A 62 15.30 -20.98 4.90
C GLY A 62 14.19 -21.83 4.31
N ILE A 63 14.55 -23.03 3.82
CA ILE A 63 13.60 -24.07 3.41
C ILE A 63 13.98 -25.35 4.13
N ASP A 64 13.02 -25.96 4.82
CA ASP A 64 13.14 -27.29 5.41
C ASP A 64 11.92 -28.17 5.07
N GLU A 65 11.77 -29.31 5.72
CA GLU A 65 10.67 -30.26 5.52
C GLU A 65 9.28 -29.68 5.83
N ASN A 66 9.22 -28.59 6.64
CA ASN A 66 8.00 -27.88 7.03
C ASN A 66 7.76 -26.64 6.16
N GLY A 67 8.52 -26.43 5.09
CA GLY A 67 8.35 -25.34 4.15
C GLY A 67 9.29 -24.16 4.34
N ILE A 68 8.91 -23.00 3.79
CA ILE A 68 9.70 -21.76 3.80
C ILE A 68 9.57 -21.06 5.14
N TYR A 69 10.68 -20.54 5.68
CA TYR A 69 10.69 -19.75 6.90
C TYR A 69 11.65 -18.55 6.80
N ARG A 70 11.29 -17.46 7.47
CA ARG A 70 12.12 -16.26 7.53
C ARG A 70 13.35 -16.51 8.42
N LEU A 71 14.49 -16.09 7.92
CA LEU A 71 15.70 -15.88 8.69
C LEU A 71 15.83 -14.36 8.82
N SER A 72 15.47 -13.84 9.97
CA SER A 72 15.14 -12.44 10.18
C SER A 72 16.22 -11.44 9.77
N ASP A 73 15.77 -10.36 9.12
CA ASP A 73 16.18 -8.98 9.38
C ASP A 73 14.88 -8.17 9.46
N ASN A 74 14.29 -8.14 10.64
CA ASN A 74 12.98 -7.55 10.82
C ASN A 74 13.01 -6.03 10.84
N LEU A 75 12.97 -5.42 9.67
CA LEU A 75 12.94 -3.96 9.53
C LEU A 75 11.67 -3.30 10.07
N MET A 76 10.56 -4.03 10.15
CA MET A 76 9.30 -3.49 10.69
C MET A 76 9.28 -3.53 12.22
N ALA A 77 9.73 -4.61 12.85
CA ALA A 77 9.76 -4.73 14.30
C ALA A 77 10.76 -3.75 14.93
N MET A 78 11.90 -3.49 14.32
CA MET A 78 12.89 -2.54 14.85
C MET A 78 12.35 -1.11 15.05
N ARG A 79 11.31 -0.70 14.31
CA ARG A 79 10.68 0.62 14.50
C ARG A 79 9.51 0.61 15.48
N MET A 80 8.96 -0.56 15.78
CA MET A 80 7.89 -0.72 16.76
C MET A 80 8.39 -1.07 18.15
N VAL A 81 9.69 -1.30 18.33
CA VAL A 81 10.34 -1.61 19.61
C VAL A 81 9.94 -0.65 20.73
N ASP A 82 9.87 0.64 20.43
CA ASP A 82 9.54 1.68 21.40
C ASP A 82 8.05 1.66 21.83
N TYR A 83 7.21 0.85 21.18
CA TYR A 83 5.77 0.82 21.39
C TYR A 83 5.21 -0.53 21.81
N LEU A 84 6.05 -1.57 21.82
CA LEU A 84 5.67 -2.91 22.27
C LEU A 84 6.11 -3.13 23.71
N SER A 85 5.25 -3.78 24.49
CA SER A 85 5.64 -4.30 25.80
C SER A 85 6.67 -5.42 25.65
N GLU A 86 7.41 -5.72 26.72
CA GLU A 86 8.37 -6.85 26.72
C GLU A 86 7.71 -8.19 26.37
N GLU A 87 6.44 -8.38 26.73
CA GLU A 87 5.70 -9.59 26.41
C GLU A 87 5.28 -9.67 24.94
N GLU A 88 4.87 -8.54 24.36
CA GLU A 88 4.57 -8.44 22.94
C GLU A 88 5.85 -8.59 22.12
N TRP A 89 6.96 -8.02 22.58
CA TRP A 89 8.28 -8.15 21.97
C TRP A 89 8.75 -9.60 21.91
N LYS A 90 8.60 -10.35 23.01
CA LYS A 90 8.92 -11.78 23.02
C LYS A 90 8.08 -12.58 22.04
N LYS A 91 6.81 -12.23 21.84
CA LYS A 91 5.94 -12.89 20.83
C LYS A 91 6.40 -12.58 19.40
N VAL A 92 6.75 -11.33 19.11
CA VAL A 92 7.29 -10.92 17.81
C VAL A 92 8.61 -11.62 17.54
N ASP A 93 9.52 -11.62 18.50
CA ASP A 93 10.83 -12.26 18.40
C ASP A 93 10.71 -13.78 18.20
N THR A 94 9.77 -14.44 18.90
CA THR A 94 9.52 -15.89 18.76
C THR A 94 8.91 -16.27 17.41
N LEU A 95 8.06 -15.42 16.83
CA LEU A 95 7.45 -15.64 15.51
C LEU A 95 8.44 -15.40 14.37
N GLU A 96 9.45 -14.56 14.57
CA GLU A 96 10.39 -14.16 13.56
C GLU A 96 11.75 -14.85 13.62
N ASN A 97 12.14 -15.35 14.78
CA ASN A 97 13.37 -16.07 14.96
C ASN A 97 13.14 -17.59 14.89
N ASN A 98 12.99 -18.09 13.66
CA ASN A 98 13.07 -19.54 13.41
C ASN A 98 14.54 -20.03 13.51
N LEU A 99 15.25 -19.57 14.55
CA LEU A 99 16.68 -19.84 14.75
C LEU A 99 16.98 -21.33 14.98
N ASP A 100 16.00 -22.09 15.46
CA ASP A 100 16.15 -23.52 15.71
C ASP A 100 15.89 -24.38 14.45
N ARG A 101 15.37 -23.80 13.38
CA ARG A 101 15.14 -24.51 12.11
C ARG A 101 16.43 -24.65 11.32
N LYS A 102 16.72 -25.88 10.88
CA LYS A 102 17.97 -26.24 10.16
C LYS A 102 17.69 -26.62 8.72
N GLY A 103 17.13 -25.70 7.96
CA GLY A 103 16.92 -25.88 6.53
C GLY A 103 18.08 -25.35 5.68
N THR A 104 17.94 -25.50 4.37
CA THR A 104 18.84 -24.87 3.40
C THR A 104 18.55 -23.37 3.35
N VAL A 105 19.61 -22.57 3.49
CA VAL A 105 19.49 -21.09 3.50
C VAL A 105 19.66 -20.56 2.09
N TYR A 106 18.75 -19.68 1.71
CA TYR A 106 18.74 -18.98 0.44
C TYR A 106 18.85 -17.48 0.65
N TYR A 107 19.44 -16.79 -0.32
CA TYR A 107 19.57 -15.33 -0.34
C TYR A 107 18.87 -14.79 -1.58
N GLN A 108 18.19 -13.65 -1.42
CA GLN A 108 17.60 -12.90 -2.52
C GLN A 108 17.95 -11.42 -2.38
N TYR A 109 18.20 -10.78 -3.50
CA TYR A 109 18.63 -9.38 -3.54
C TYR A 109 17.84 -8.66 -4.62
N ALA A 110 17.39 -7.45 -4.31
CA ALA A 110 16.83 -6.50 -5.25
C ALA A 110 17.77 -5.31 -5.39
N THR A 111 17.72 -4.64 -6.52
CA THR A 111 18.54 -3.46 -6.81
C THR A 111 18.11 -2.28 -5.96
N ALA A 112 19.04 -1.68 -5.23
CA ALA A 112 18.84 -0.37 -4.63
C ALA A 112 18.97 0.69 -5.72
N ILE A 113 17.83 1.27 -6.11
CA ILE A 113 17.80 2.40 -7.03
C ILE A 113 18.06 3.72 -6.28
N PRO A 114 18.52 4.79 -6.95
CA PRO A 114 18.67 6.08 -6.30
C PRO A 114 17.37 6.56 -5.64
N THR A 115 17.48 7.33 -4.56
CA THR A 115 16.29 7.89 -3.90
C THR A 115 15.51 8.78 -4.85
N ALA A 116 14.20 8.91 -4.64
CA ALA A 116 13.35 9.72 -5.52
C ALA A 116 13.80 11.19 -5.59
N THR A 117 14.30 11.75 -4.46
CA THR A 117 14.89 13.09 -4.46
C THR A 117 16.07 13.21 -5.45
N ALA A 118 16.96 12.22 -5.48
CA ALA A 118 18.07 12.21 -6.45
C ALA A 118 17.57 12.04 -7.88
N LEU A 119 16.60 11.16 -8.09
CA LEU A 119 15.96 10.95 -9.40
C LEU A 119 15.24 12.21 -9.90
N GLY A 120 14.59 12.96 -9.01
CA GLY A 120 13.96 14.24 -9.34
C GLY A 120 14.93 15.31 -9.84
N GLN A 121 16.22 15.24 -9.43
CA GLN A 121 17.25 16.19 -9.86
C GLN A 121 17.81 15.89 -11.26
N CYS A 122 17.56 14.72 -11.82
CA CYS A 122 18.10 14.39 -13.15
C CYS A 122 17.30 15.01 -14.29
N PHE A 123 16.07 15.44 -14.10
CA PHE A 123 15.16 15.99 -15.10
C PHE A 123 15.05 15.15 -16.40
N ASN A 124 15.17 13.83 -16.27
CA ASN A 124 15.24 12.92 -17.41
C ASN A 124 14.21 11.79 -17.28
N GLU A 125 13.08 11.94 -17.96
CA GLU A 125 12.00 10.95 -17.99
C GLU A 125 12.44 9.59 -18.55
N GLU A 126 13.30 9.60 -19.58
CA GLU A 126 13.79 8.39 -20.26
C GLU A 126 14.64 7.51 -19.32
N LEU A 127 15.48 8.18 -18.50
CA LEU A 127 16.23 7.49 -17.45
C LEU A 127 15.30 6.84 -16.42
N LEU A 128 14.24 7.55 -15.99
CA LEU A 128 13.30 6.99 -15.03
C LEU A 128 12.48 5.84 -15.63
N GLU A 129 12.12 5.88 -16.91
CA GLU A 129 11.51 4.73 -17.59
C GLU A 129 12.46 3.52 -17.61
N THR A 130 13.74 3.74 -17.83
CA THR A 130 14.75 2.69 -17.79
C THR A 130 14.87 2.09 -16.39
N ILE A 131 14.88 2.91 -15.34
CA ILE A 131 14.88 2.46 -13.95
C ILE A 131 13.60 1.68 -13.63
N GLY A 132 12.45 2.20 -14.06
CA GLY A 132 11.17 1.49 -13.92
C GLY A 132 11.18 0.11 -14.58
N ASN A 133 11.79 0.00 -15.77
CA ASN A 133 11.98 -1.28 -16.45
C ASN A 133 12.88 -2.25 -15.66
N VAL A 134 13.93 -1.77 -14.98
CA VAL A 134 14.76 -2.61 -14.08
C VAL A 134 13.91 -3.15 -12.93
N VAL A 135 13.12 -2.29 -12.28
CA VAL A 135 12.21 -2.73 -11.20
C VAL A 135 11.19 -3.74 -11.73
N GLY A 136 10.61 -3.50 -12.92
CA GLY A 136 9.67 -4.42 -13.56
C GLY A 136 10.28 -5.81 -13.81
N ASN A 137 11.53 -5.87 -14.27
CA ASN A 137 12.27 -7.14 -14.42
C ASN A 137 12.40 -7.89 -13.08
N GLU A 138 12.71 -7.18 -12.00
CA GLU A 138 12.80 -7.79 -10.67
C GLU A 138 11.43 -8.24 -10.16
N MET A 139 10.36 -7.47 -10.42
CA MET A 139 8.99 -7.90 -10.14
C MET A 139 8.63 -9.20 -10.89
N ASP A 140 9.13 -9.40 -12.11
CA ASP A 140 8.96 -10.66 -12.84
C ASP A 140 9.68 -11.83 -12.16
N ILE A 141 10.90 -11.60 -11.69
CA ILE A 141 11.70 -12.60 -10.98
C ILE A 141 11.05 -12.98 -9.65
N PHE A 142 10.64 -11.98 -8.86
CA PHE A 142 10.07 -12.17 -7.53
C PHE A 142 8.55 -12.38 -7.51
N LYS A 143 7.90 -12.44 -8.68
CA LYS A 143 6.44 -12.64 -8.82
C LYS A 143 5.59 -11.59 -8.10
N VAL A 144 6.10 -10.36 -7.99
CA VAL A 144 5.37 -9.22 -7.44
C VAL A 144 4.44 -8.63 -8.49
N ASN A 145 3.16 -8.45 -8.17
CA ASN A 145 2.18 -7.82 -9.07
C ASN A 145 2.14 -6.30 -8.92
N LEU A 146 2.13 -5.81 -7.67
CA LEU A 146 2.04 -4.39 -7.34
C LEU A 146 3.26 -3.92 -6.56
N TRP A 147 3.99 -2.99 -7.13
CA TRP A 147 5.01 -2.23 -6.43
C TRP A 147 4.37 -1.02 -5.74
N LEU A 148 4.56 -0.92 -4.41
CA LEU A 148 3.99 0.16 -3.60
C LEU A 148 4.86 1.44 -3.70
N ALA A 149 5.00 1.90 -4.90
CA ALA A 149 5.74 3.08 -5.34
C ALA A 149 5.24 3.49 -6.75
N PRO A 150 5.57 4.69 -7.21
CA PRO A 150 6.39 5.73 -6.59
C PRO A 150 5.63 6.58 -5.56
N GLY A 151 6.40 7.17 -4.61
CA GLY A 151 5.92 8.25 -3.78
C GLY A 151 6.07 9.59 -4.51
N LEU A 152 5.05 10.47 -4.42
CA LEU A 152 5.09 11.76 -5.13
C LEU A 152 4.49 12.93 -4.34
N ASN A 153 4.49 12.86 -3.01
CA ASN A 153 4.13 14.00 -2.19
C ASN A 153 5.15 15.15 -2.35
N ILE A 154 4.71 16.35 -2.05
CA ILE A 154 5.53 17.56 -2.20
C ILE A 154 6.52 17.70 -1.05
N HIS A 155 7.78 18.05 -1.34
CA HIS A 155 8.78 18.45 -0.37
C HIS A 155 8.40 19.79 0.29
N ARG A 156 7.39 19.77 1.14
CA ARG A 156 6.89 20.98 1.79
C ARG A 156 7.74 21.41 2.96
N ASN A 157 8.26 20.46 3.73
CA ASN A 157 9.11 20.68 4.88
C ASN A 157 10.39 19.88 4.70
N ILE A 158 11.54 20.56 4.77
CA ILE A 158 12.86 19.93 4.64
C ILE A 158 13.11 18.86 5.72
N LEU A 159 12.46 18.97 6.87
CA LEU A 159 12.58 18.03 7.99
C LEU A 159 11.64 16.83 7.88
N ASN A 160 10.86 16.71 6.80
CA ASN A 160 10.03 15.54 6.61
C ASN A 160 10.88 14.29 6.39
N GLY A 161 10.74 13.30 7.28
CA GLY A 161 11.52 12.06 7.26
C GLY A 161 11.35 11.18 6.01
N ARG A 162 10.33 11.46 5.17
CA ARG A 162 10.04 10.72 3.94
C ARG A 162 10.38 11.48 2.66
N ASN A 163 11.03 12.64 2.74
CA ASN A 163 11.42 13.38 1.54
C ASN A 163 12.30 12.57 0.58
N PHE A 164 13.11 11.64 1.10
CA PHE A 164 13.97 10.79 0.29
C PHE A 164 13.21 9.96 -0.76
N GLU A 165 11.95 9.60 -0.47
CA GLU A 165 11.09 8.81 -1.37
C GLU A 165 10.17 9.66 -2.26
N TYR A 166 10.25 10.99 -2.16
CA TYR A 166 9.51 11.95 -2.97
C TYR A 166 10.45 12.72 -3.90
N TYR A 167 9.97 13.14 -5.07
CA TYR A 167 10.84 13.68 -6.12
C TYR A 167 11.22 15.15 -5.91
N SER A 168 10.26 16.02 -5.57
CA SER A 168 10.47 17.47 -5.61
C SER A 168 9.44 18.24 -4.78
N GLU A 169 9.73 19.52 -4.56
CA GLU A 169 8.75 20.52 -4.12
C GLU A 169 7.81 20.96 -5.25
N ASP A 170 8.23 20.77 -6.52
CA ASP A 170 7.42 21.10 -7.69
C ASP A 170 6.51 19.92 -8.09
N PRO A 171 5.18 20.10 -8.11
CA PRO A 171 4.24 19.07 -8.51
C PRO A 171 4.36 18.65 -9.98
N LEU A 172 4.90 19.50 -10.86
CA LEU A 172 5.16 19.14 -12.25
C LEU A 172 6.28 18.10 -12.33
N ILE A 173 7.41 18.36 -11.69
CA ILE A 173 8.54 17.44 -11.63
C ILE A 173 8.10 16.13 -10.96
N SER A 174 7.46 16.21 -9.80
CA SER A 174 6.98 15.02 -9.07
C SER A 174 6.04 14.16 -9.93
N GLY A 175 5.09 14.79 -10.61
CA GLY A 175 4.14 14.08 -11.48
C GLY A 175 4.80 13.45 -12.71
N LYS A 176 5.70 14.16 -13.38
CA LYS A 176 6.42 13.68 -14.57
C LYS A 176 7.35 12.50 -14.25
N MET A 177 8.14 12.62 -13.18
CA MET A 177 9.05 11.55 -12.76
C MET A 177 8.27 10.29 -12.31
N ALA A 178 7.17 10.48 -11.56
CA ALA A 178 6.31 9.37 -11.17
C ALA A 178 5.63 8.70 -12.39
N ALA A 179 5.21 9.48 -13.37
CA ALA A 179 4.67 8.94 -14.63
C ALA A 179 5.71 8.11 -15.38
N ALA A 180 6.92 8.63 -15.51
CA ALA A 180 7.99 7.98 -16.26
C ALA A 180 8.36 6.61 -15.64
N ILE A 181 8.60 6.54 -14.34
CA ILE A 181 8.94 5.28 -13.67
C ILE A 181 7.78 4.27 -13.75
N THR A 182 6.54 4.76 -13.64
CA THR A 182 5.33 3.95 -13.80
C THR A 182 5.24 3.34 -15.19
N ARG A 183 5.48 4.12 -16.26
CA ARG A 183 5.52 3.60 -17.63
C ARG A 183 6.57 2.51 -17.78
N GLY A 184 7.75 2.70 -17.16
CA GLY A 184 8.82 1.72 -17.18
C GLY A 184 8.41 0.37 -16.56
N VAL A 185 7.84 0.39 -15.37
CA VAL A 185 7.35 -0.81 -14.67
C VAL A 185 6.23 -1.49 -15.47
N GLN A 186 5.25 -0.71 -15.93
CA GLN A 186 4.06 -1.25 -16.60
C GLN A 186 4.30 -1.71 -18.06
N ARG A 187 5.54 -1.67 -18.57
CA ARG A 187 5.95 -2.42 -19.77
C ARG A 187 5.93 -3.93 -19.54
N HIS A 188 6.08 -4.35 -18.30
CA HIS A 188 6.03 -5.76 -17.91
C HIS A 188 4.59 -6.21 -17.72
N LYS A 189 4.22 -7.28 -18.40
CA LYS A 189 2.89 -7.85 -18.29
C LYS A 189 2.62 -8.25 -16.84
N ASN A 190 1.43 -7.93 -16.33
CA ASN A 190 1.00 -8.28 -14.96
C ASN A 190 1.82 -7.61 -13.85
N ARG A 191 2.53 -6.52 -14.15
CA ARG A 191 3.27 -5.69 -13.18
C ARG A 191 2.76 -4.27 -13.23
N ALA A 192 2.55 -3.69 -12.05
CA ALA A 192 2.00 -2.34 -11.95
C ALA A 192 2.53 -1.59 -10.73
N THR A 193 2.33 -0.29 -10.74
CA THR A 193 2.70 0.63 -9.66
C THR A 193 1.50 1.04 -8.83
N THR A 194 1.78 1.41 -7.58
CA THR A 194 0.84 2.04 -6.65
C THR A 194 1.36 3.43 -6.31
N ILE A 195 0.84 4.46 -6.96
CA ILE A 195 1.27 5.83 -6.67
C ILE A 195 0.79 6.27 -5.29
N LYS A 196 1.66 6.96 -4.51
CA LYS A 196 1.40 7.25 -3.09
C LYS A 196 2.04 8.56 -2.63
N HIS A 197 1.58 9.18 -1.51
CA HIS A 197 0.41 8.89 -0.71
C HIS A 197 -0.64 9.97 -0.96
N TYR A 198 -1.80 9.61 -1.39
CA TYR A 198 -2.88 10.51 -1.80
C TYR A 198 -3.72 10.94 -0.59
N ALA A 199 -3.59 12.17 -0.09
CA ALA A 199 -2.69 13.24 -0.47
C ALA A 199 -2.19 14.01 0.77
N CYS A 200 -1.31 14.98 0.53
CA CYS A 200 -0.85 15.93 1.55
C CYS A 200 0.01 15.33 2.68
N ASN A 201 0.68 14.21 2.47
CA ASN A 201 1.60 13.62 3.44
C ASN A 201 2.93 14.41 3.49
N GLY A 202 2.88 15.63 4.03
CA GLY A 202 4.01 16.56 4.07
C GLY A 202 4.87 16.49 5.34
N GLN A 203 4.55 15.61 6.28
CA GLN A 203 5.33 15.38 7.51
C GLN A 203 5.07 14.01 8.10
N GLU A 204 6.06 13.48 8.86
CA GLU A 204 5.98 12.19 9.52
C GLU A 204 5.76 12.30 11.05
N MET A 205 6.10 13.44 11.65
CA MET A 205 5.82 13.67 13.06
C MET A 205 4.31 13.66 13.31
N ASN A 206 3.84 12.76 14.18
CA ASN A 206 2.42 12.54 14.43
C ASN A 206 1.60 12.32 13.15
N ARG A 207 2.11 11.51 12.21
CA ARG A 207 1.54 11.31 10.87
C ARG A 207 0.08 10.88 10.86
N PHE A 208 -0.35 10.10 11.86
CA PHE A 208 -1.72 9.62 12.00
C PHE A 208 -2.70 10.71 12.45
N GLY A 209 -2.23 11.69 13.24
CA GLY A 209 -3.04 12.81 13.74
C GLY A 209 -2.72 14.15 13.08
N SER A 210 -1.77 14.20 12.16
CA SER A 210 -1.42 15.41 11.43
C SER A 210 -2.57 15.85 10.53
N ASN A 211 -2.95 17.13 10.60
CA ASN A 211 -4.02 17.71 9.81
C ASN A 211 -3.50 18.80 8.88
N SER A 212 -3.50 18.53 7.61
CA SER A 212 -3.13 19.51 6.57
C SER A 212 -4.29 20.47 6.32
N ILE A 213 -4.16 21.71 6.83
CA ILE A 213 -5.15 22.77 6.63
C ILE A 213 -4.76 23.60 5.41
N LEU A 214 -5.60 23.60 4.39
CA LEU A 214 -5.33 24.28 3.14
C LEU A 214 -6.60 24.65 2.36
N SER A 215 -6.48 25.65 1.47
CA SER A 215 -7.57 26.02 0.57
C SER A 215 -7.74 24.98 -0.54
N GLU A 216 -8.94 24.94 -1.14
CA GLU A 216 -9.22 24.10 -2.32
C GLU A 216 -8.25 24.38 -3.46
N ARG A 217 -7.92 25.65 -3.69
CA ARG A 217 -6.95 26.05 -4.72
C ARG A 217 -5.57 25.46 -4.46
N ALA A 218 -5.03 25.59 -3.24
CA ALA A 218 -3.75 25.01 -2.89
C ALA A 218 -3.76 23.48 -2.99
N LEU A 219 -4.85 22.84 -2.58
CA LEU A 219 -5.04 21.41 -2.70
C LEU A 219 -4.92 20.97 -4.16
N ARG A 220 -5.67 21.59 -5.09
CA ARG A 220 -5.72 21.21 -6.50
C ARG A 220 -4.49 21.59 -7.30
N GLU A 221 -3.94 22.80 -7.08
CA GLU A 221 -2.85 23.34 -7.89
C GLU A 221 -1.46 22.86 -7.44
N ILE A 222 -1.33 22.37 -6.21
CA ILE A 222 -0.05 21.92 -5.64
C ILE A 222 -0.12 20.44 -5.28
N TYR A 223 -0.92 20.08 -4.27
CA TYR A 223 -0.84 18.75 -3.64
C TYR A 223 -1.46 17.62 -4.47
N LEU A 224 -2.48 17.90 -5.26
CA LEU A 224 -3.12 16.95 -6.15
C LEU A 224 -2.55 16.96 -7.57
N LYS A 225 -1.89 18.04 -7.97
CA LYS A 225 -1.43 18.23 -9.35
C LYS A 225 -0.45 17.15 -9.82
N GLY A 226 0.50 16.75 -8.97
CA GLY A 226 1.43 15.67 -9.30
C GLY A 226 0.72 14.34 -9.56
N PHE A 227 -0.26 13.98 -8.73
CA PHE A 227 -1.10 12.79 -8.94
C PHE A 227 -1.90 12.85 -10.24
N LYS A 228 -2.50 14.01 -10.54
CA LYS A 228 -3.24 14.22 -11.79
C LYS A 228 -2.36 14.01 -13.02
N ILE A 229 -1.12 14.52 -13.00
CA ILE A 229 -0.14 14.34 -14.08
C ILE A 229 0.22 12.86 -14.21
N ALA A 230 0.60 12.21 -13.10
CA ALA A 230 0.98 10.80 -13.10
C ALA A 230 -0.14 9.91 -13.66
N ILE A 231 -1.38 10.13 -13.22
CA ILE A 231 -2.55 9.38 -13.72
C ILE A 231 -2.74 9.55 -15.22
N ARG A 232 -2.70 10.81 -15.71
CA ARG A 232 -2.95 11.10 -17.13
C ARG A 232 -1.86 10.57 -18.07
N GLU A 233 -0.61 10.56 -17.61
CA GLU A 233 0.53 10.26 -18.46
C GLU A 233 1.00 8.81 -18.37
N SER A 234 0.59 8.06 -17.34
CA SER A 234 1.04 6.68 -17.16
C SER A 234 -0.04 5.68 -16.82
N ASN A 235 -1.25 6.14 -16.50
CA ASN A 235 -2.37 5.27 -16.11
C ASN A 235 -1.95 4.21 -15.07
N PRO A 236 -1.49 4.60 -13.87
CA PRO A 236 -1.12 3.66 -12.83
C PRO A 236 -2.31 2.78 -12.45
N ILE A 237 -2.06 1.50 -12.16
CA ILE A 237 -3.12 0.53 -11.85
C ILE A 237 -3.62 0.68 -10.41
N ALA A 238 -2.78 1.18 -9.50
CA ALA A 238 -3.18 1.38 -8.11
C ALA A 238 -2.74 2.74 -7.56
N LEU A 239 -3.44 3.15 -6.49
CA LEU A 239 -3.17 4.36 -5.72
C LEU A 239 -3.36 4.07 -4.23
N MET A 240 -2.47 4.61 -3.40
CA MET A 240 -2.55 4.50 -1.94
C MET A 240 -2.89 5.85 -1.32
N THR A 241 -3.90 5.88 -0.44
CA THR A 241 -4.24 7.06 0.36
C THR A 241 -3.22 7.26 1.49
N SER A 242 -3.22 8.43 2.10
CA SER A 242 -2.26 8.79 3.15
C SER A 242 -2.84 8.66 4.55
N TYR A 243 -1.99 8.70 5.58
CA TYR A 243 -2.42 8.63 6.98
C TYR A 243 -3.09 9.91 7.50
N ASN A 244 -2.63 11.07 7.03
CA ASN A 244 -2.99 12.37 7.61
C ASN A 244 -4.44 12.76 7.32
N LEU A 245 -4.93 13.69 8.14
CA LEU A 245 -6.16 14.42 7.85
C LEU A 245 -5.90 15.53 6.83
N ILE A 246 -6.93 15.86 6.08
CA ILE A 246 -7.00 17.03 5.20
C ILE A 246 -8.24 17.81 5.58
N ASN A 247 -8.06 19.03 6.11
CA ASN A 247 -9.14 19.85 6.60
C ASN A 247 -10.09 19.12 7.58
N GLY A 248 -9.53 18.32 8.48
CA GLY A 248 -10.24 17.64 9.56
C GLY A 248 -10.78 16.25 9.25
N VAL A 249 -10.61 15.73 8.02
CA VAL A 249 -11.06 14.40 7.61
C VAL A 249 -9.87 13.58 7.10
N HIS A 250 -9.74 12.33 7.51
CA HIS A 250 -8.68 11.44 7.01
C HIS A 250 -8.74 11.27 5.49
N SER A 251 -7.57 11.28 4.85
CA SER A 251 -7.52 11.23 3.39
C SER A 251 -8.16 9.97 2.81
N SER A 252 -8.07 8.85 3.54
CA SER A 252 -8.68 7.57 3.17
C SER A 252 -10.21 7.54 3.26
N GLU A 253 -10.80 8.49 4.01
CA GLU A 253 -12.26 8.63 4.19
C GLU A 253 -12.86 9.74 3.31
N ARG A 254 -12.00 10.49 2.61
CA ARG A 254 -12.39 11.66 1.79
C ARG A 254 -13.07 11.22 0.49
N ARG A 255 -14.40 10.99 0.60
CA ARG A 255 -15.22 10.61 -0.56
C ARG A 255 -15.13 11.63 -1.70
N ASP A 256 -15.10 12.92 -1.40
CA ASP A 256 -14.93 13.99 -2.38
C ASP A 256 -13.59 13.87 -3.15
N LEU A 257 -12.49 13.53 -2.48
CA LEU A 257 -11.21 13.35 -3.14
C LEU A 257 -11.15 12.02 -3.93
N ILE A 258 -11.69 10.95 -3.39
CA ILE A 258 -11.58 9.62 -4.02
C ILE A 258 -12.65 9.45 -5.12
N ILE A 259 -13.90 9.80 -4.85
CA ILE A 259 -14.97 9.60 -5.83
C ILE A 259 -15.06 10.79 -6.78
N ASP A 260 -15.25 12.01 -6.25
CA ASP A 260 -15.57 13.14 -7.11
C ASP A 260 -14.34 13.60 -7.93
N VAL A 261 -13.17 13.75 -7.29
CA VAL A 261 -11.95 14.17 -7.97
C VAL A 261 -11.28 13.02 -8.71
N LEU A 262 -10.92 11.94 -8.00
CA LEU A 262 -10.10 10.87 -8.57
C LEU A 262 -10.88 10.05 -9.60
N ARG A 263 -12.08 9.56 -9.26
CA ARG A 263 -12.89 8.71 -10.14
C ARG A 263 -13.59 9.49 -11.24
N ILE A 264 -14.36 10.53 -10.86
CA ILE A 264 -15.24 11.23 -11.81
C ILE A 264 -14.46 12.27 -12.62
N GLU A 265 -13.73 13.17 -11.96
CA GLU A 265 -13.05 14.27 -12.66
C GLU A 265 -11.83 13.79 -13.46
N TRP A 266 -11.03 12.87 -12.89
CA TRP A 266 -9.79 12.41 -13.55
C TRP A 266 -9.94 11.08 -14.28
N GLY A 267 -11.04 10.34 -14.07
CA GLY A 267 -11.32 9.07 -14.74
C GLY A 267 -10.43 7.91 -14.26
N PHE A 268 -9.87 7.98 -13.06
CA PHE A 268 -9.06 6.90 -12.52
C PHE A 268 -9.90 5.68 -12.19
N ASN A 269 -9.65 4.57 -12.86
CA ASN A 269 -10.40 3.31 -12.68
C ASN A 269 -9.66 2.23 -11.89
N GLY A 270 -8.41 2.49 -11.48
CA GLY A 270 -7.57 1.53 -10.77
C GLY A 270 -8.00 1.26 -9.32
N LEU A 271 -7.24 0.41 -8.66
CA LEU A 271 -7.41 0.07 -7.24
C LEU A 271 -7.02 1.27 -6.35
N VAL A 272 -7.84 1.58 -5.35
CA VAL A 272 -7.49 2.51 -4.28
C VAL A 272 -7.33 1.71 -2.99
N MET A 273 -6.15 1.79 -2.36
CA MET A 273 -5.87 1.13 -1.09
C MET A 273 -5.56 2.13 0.02
N SER A 274 -5.78 1.75 1.27
CA SER A 274 -5.32 2.52 2.42
C SER A 274 -3.81 2.38 2.59
N ASP A 275 -3.19 3.27 3.36
CA ASP A 275 -1.89 2.99 3.96
C ASP A 275 -2.04 1.93 5.07
N TRP A 276 -0.93 1.43 5.64
CA TRP A 276 -0.93 0.30 6.59
C TRP A 276 -1.49 0.66 7.96
N PHE A 277 -2.21 -0.29 8.57
CA PHE A 277 -2.67 -0.22 9.96
C PHE A 277 -3.55 0.98 10.31
N THR A 278 -4.26 1.53 9.34
CA THR A 278 -5.12 2.69 9.58
C THR A 278 -6.23 2.42 10.58
N SER A 279 -6.65 1.16 10.73
CA SER A 279 -7.69 0.73 11.68
C SER A 279 -7.18 0.25 13.05
N ASN A 280 -5.86 0.12 13.24
CA ASN A 280 -5.26 -0.44 14.47
C ASN A 280 -4.63 0.60 15.42
N GLU A 281 -4.69 1.86 15.09
CA GLU A 281 -3.96 2.95 15.75
C GLU A 281 -4.29 3.18 17.22
N VAL A 282 -5.51 2.85 17.66
CA VAL A 282 -5.91 3.01 19.08
C VAL A 282 -4.95 2.28 20.02
N LYS A 283 -4.28 1.24 19.52
CA LYS A 283 -3.32 0.47 20.31
C LYS A 283 -1.91 1.08 20.32
N ILE A 284 -1.60 1.96 19.37
CA ILE A 284 -0.24 2.53 19.23
C ILE A 284 -0.10 3.86 19.98
N GLY A 285 -1.19 4.43 20.49
CA GLY A 285 -1.17 5.60 21.39
C GLY A 285 -0.65 6.91 20.79
N LEU A 286 -0.54 7.01 19.46
CA LEU A 286 0.13 8.12 18.78
C LEU A 286 -0.80 9.22 18.28
N SER A 287 -2.12 9.05 18.37
CA SER A 287 -3.07 10.02 17.84
C SER A 287 -4.21 10.32 18.82
N ASN A 288 -4.53 11.61 18.97
CA ASN A 288 -5.74 12.05 19.67
C ASN A 288 -6.98 12.08 18.75
N HIS A 289 -6.83 11.66 17.48
CA HIS A 289 -7.93 11.59 16.54
C HIS A 289 -8.51 10.19 16.50
N PRO A 290 -9.83 10.05 16.31
CA PRO A 290 -10.43 8.74 16.07
C PRO A 290 -9.77 8.12 14.85
N CYS A 291 -9.39 6.87 14.98
CA CYS A 291 -8.73 6.14 13.93
C CYS A 291 -9.63 5.93 12.74
N GLN A 292 -9.03 5.94 11.58
CA GLN A 292 -9.62 5.36 10.39
C GLN A 292 -10.01 3.91 10.69
N ASN A 293 -11.12 3.46 10.17
CA ASN A 293 -11.45 2.04 10.16
C ASN A 293 -11.99 1.63 8.78
N ALA A 294 -12.05 0.34 8.53
CA ALA A 294 -12.44 -0.20 7.24
C ALA A 294 -13.78 0.36 6.71
N VAL A 295 -14.75 0.61 7.59
CA VAL A 295 -16.10 1.04 7.20
C VAL A 295 -16.10 2.45 6.59
N PRO A 296 -15.64 3.52 7.26
CA PRO A 296 -15.57 4.84 6.65
C PRO A 296 -14.62 4.88 5.45
N ASN A 297 -13.55 4.09 5.42
CA ASN A 297 -12.68 3.99 4.26
C ASN A 297 -13.43 3.44 3.03
N ILE A 298 -14.18 2.34 3.18
CA ILE A 298 -15.00 1.76 2.11
C ILE A 298 -16.06 2.76 1.63
N LEU A 299 -16.75 3.40 2.56
CA LEU A 299 -17.75 4.43 2.24
C LEU A 299 -17.14 5.66 1.57
N GLY A 300 -15.88 5.96 1.88
CA GLY A 300 -15.06 6.99 1.23
C GLY A 300 -14.57 6.62 -0.16
N GLY A 301 -14.62 5.34 -0.54
CA GLY A 301 -14.21 4.86 -1.86
C GLY A 301 -12.88 4.12 -1.90
N ASN A 302 -12.22 3.87 -0.75
CA ASN A 302 -11.11 2.92 -0.66
C ASN A 302 -11.60 1.50 -0.92
N ASN A 303 -10.85 0.74 -1.70
CA ASN A 303 -11.23 -0.61 -2.10
C ASN A 303 -10.55 -1.70 -1.26
N LEU A 304 -9.32 -1.45 -0.80
CA LEU A 304 -8.52 -2.45 -0.10
C LEU A 304 -7.94 -1.86 1.19
N GLN A 305 -8.22 -2.50 2.32
CA GLN A 305 -7.65 -2.15 3.61
C GLN A 305 -6.31 -2.85 3.79
N MET A 306 -5.23 -2.06 3.90
CA MET A 306 -3.87 -2.57 4.02
C MET A 306 -3.46 -2.75 5.48
N GLY A 307 -2.70 -3.82 5.75
CA GLY A 307 -2.43 -4.26 7.10
C GLY A 307 -3.70 -4.70 7.81
N GLY A 308 -4.72 -5.04 7.05
CA GLY A 308 -6.02 -5.50 7.52
C GLY A 308 -5.94 -6.86 8.22
N GLY A 309 -7.06 -7.32 8.68
CA GLY A 309 -7.13 -8.60 9.36
C GLY A 309 -8.54 -8.88 9.85
N LYS A 310 -8.66 -9.86 10.75
CA LYS A 310 -9.95 -10.27 11.30
C LYS A 310 -10.75 -9.10 11.89
N ASN A 311 -10.08 -8.15 12.52
CA ASN A 311 -10.75 -6.98 13.12
C ASN A 311 -11.46 -6.12 12.06
N ASP A 312 -10.81 -5.84 10.93
CA ASP A 312 -11.43 -5.08 9.85
C ASP A 312 -12.59 -5.84 9.21
N TYR A 313 -12.41 -7.13 8.99
CA TYR A 313 -13.47 -8.01 8.51
C TYR A 313 -14.69 -8.00 9.46
N ASP A 314 -14.47 -8.18 10.76
CA ASP A 314 -15.55 -8.18 11.76
C ASP A 314 -16.29 -6.83 11.80
N LEU A 315 -15.56 -5.69 11.69
CA LEU A 315 -16.13 -4.36 11.62
C LEU A 315 -17.03 -4.18 10.37
N ILE A 316 -16.58 -4.64 9.23
CA ILE A 316 -17.34 -4.62 7.97
C ILE A 316 -18.63 -5.44 8.14
N MET A 317 -18.54 -6.69 8.59
CA MET A 317 -19.69 -7.57 8.75
C MET A 317 -20.70 -7.02 9.76
N LYS A 318 -20.22 -6.49 10.89
CA LYS A 318 -21.06 -5.81 11.89
C LYS A 318 -21.78 -4.60 11.29
N SER A 319 -21.08 -3.81 10.47
CA SER A 319 -21.67 -2.62 9.84
C SER A 319 -22.81 -2.96 8.87
N ILE A 320 -22.70 -4.06 8.12
CA ILE A 320 -23.79 -4.61 7.29
C ILE A 320 -24.98 -5.02 8.16
N GLN A 321 -24.74 -5.77 9.23
CA GLN A 321 -25.80 -6.24 10.15
C GLN A 321 -26.53 -5.07 10.82
N GLU A 322 -25.82 -3.99 11.15
CA GLU A 322 -26.39 -2.77 11.75
C GLU A 322 -27.02 -1.81 10.73
N GLY A 323 -26.96 -2.12 9.44
CA GLY A 323 -27.48 -1.27 8.37
C GLY A 323 -26.72 0.04 8.13
N LYS A 324 -25.49 0.14 8.65
CA LYS A 324 -24.60 1.31 8.46
C LYS A 324 -23.89 1.27 7.09
N MET A 325 -23.76 0.11 6.51
CA MET A 325 -23.25 -0.15 5.18
C MET A 325 -24.15 -1.14 4.47
N THR A 326 -24.24 -1.06 3.14
CA THR A 326 -25.04 -1.95 2.33
C THR A 326 -24.17 -2.97 1.57
N THR A 327 -24.75 -4.09 1.19
CA THR A 327 -24.12 -5.05 0.24
C THR A 327 -23.65 -4.35 -1.04
N LEU A 328 -24.37 -3.31 -1.51
CA LEU A 328 -23.98 -2.58 -2.71
C LEU A 328 -22.67 -1.81 -2.51
N ASN A 329 -22.50 -1.13 -1.37
CA ASN A 329 -21.23 -0.45 -1.06
C ASN A 329 -20.06 -1.44 -1.05
N LEU A 330 -20.28 -2.60 -0.48
CA LEU A 330 -19.28 -3.64 -0.41
C LEU A 330 -18.98 -4.24 -1.79
N LEU A 331 -20.00 -4.43 -2.61
CA LEU A 331 -19.86 -4.93 -3.99
C LEU A 331 -19.08 -3.93 -4.86
N GLU A 332 -19.37 -2.62 -4.78
CA GLU A 332 -18.65 -1.57 -5.48
C GLU A 332 -17.15 -1.54 -5.09
N CYS A 333 -16.87 -1.78 -3.82
CA CYS A 333 -15.52 -1.86 -3.29
C CYS A 333 -14.80 -3.12 -3.81
N ALA A 334 -15.36 -4.29 -3.56
CA ALA A 334 -14.78 -5.59 -3.88
C ALA A 334 -14.60 -5.81 -5.38
N SER A 335 -15.51 -5.26 -6.23
CA SER A 335 -15.36 -5.37 -7.69
C SER A 335 -14.06 -4.79 -8.19
N LYS A 336 -13.58 -3.68 -7.63
CA LYS A 336 -12.29 -3.07 -8.01
C LYS A 336 -11.09 -3.93 -7.63
N VAL A 337 -11.17 -4.61 -6.49
CA VAL A 337 -10.15 -5.59 -6.10
C VAL A 337 -10.14 -6.77 -7.06
N TYR A 338 -11.31 -7.34 -7.33
CA TYR A 338 -11.49 -8.45 -8.26
C TYR A 338 -11.00 -8.11 -9.67
N ASP A 339 -11.44 -6.97 -10.23
CA ASP A 339 -11.04 -6.50 -11.57
C ASP A 339 -9.51 -6.34 -11.66
N THR A 340 -8.86 -5.87 -10.59
CA THR A 340 -7.41 -5.71 -10.56
C THR A 340 -6.69 -7.06 -10.48
N ILE A 341 -7.23 -8.00 -9.71
CA ILE A 341 -6.71 -9.39 -9.66
C ILE A 341 -6.76 -10.00 -11.05
N GLU A 342 -7.91 -9.94 -11.72
CA GLU A 342 -8.07 -10.47 -13.07
C GLU A 342 -7.15 -9.79 -14.08
N LEU A 343 -7.01 -8.46 -14.00
CA LEU A 343 -6.14 -7.68 -14.90
C LEU A 343 -4.67 -8.08 -14.79
N LEU A 344 -4.18 -8.31 -13.57
CA LEU A 344 -2.76 -8.55 -13.30
C LEU A 344 -2.38 -10.04 -13.24
N ASN A 345 -3.31 -10.96 -13.60
CA ASN A 345 -3.07 -12.39 -13.69
C ASN A 345 -3.46 -13.00 -15.07
N GLN A 346 -3.62 -12.15 -16.09
CA GLN A 346 -3.98 -12.57 -17.45
C GLN A 346 -2.84 -13.28 -18.19
#